data_cc096feb3cce4a0127da7f9e16f95a7f
#
_entry.id   cc096feb3cce4a0127da7f9e16f95a7f
#
_cell.length_a   1.000
_cell.length_b   1.000
_cell.length_c   1.000
_cell.angle_alpha   90.00
_cell.angle_beta   90.00
_cell.angle_gamma   90.00
#
_symmetry.space_group_name_H-M   'P 1'
#
loop_
_entity.id
_entity.type
_entity.pdbx_description
1 polymer ?
#
loop_
_entity_poly.entity_id
_entity_poly.type
_entity_poly.pdbx_seq_one_letter_code
_entity_poly.pdbx_strand_id
1 'polypeptide(L)'
;MRSTHILLAATLALAVVSPAQAGDPCATVLCMFGKLKGAGVVEGCEGPVADYFNIVKKKKGKIRLDRTANARQSFLDSCPAADSDKTKEINKKFGKVI
;
A
#
# COMPACT_ATOMS: atom_id res chain seq x y z
N MET A 1 9.71 -44.27 11.75
CA MET A 1 9.81 -43.66 11.69
C MET A 1 9.57 -42.96 11.40
N ARG A 2 9.39 -42.90 11.45
CA ARG A 2 9.29 -42.19 11.16
C ARG A 2 8.84 -41.29 11.03
N SER A 3 8.57 -41.12 10.99
CA SER A 3 8.26 -40.15 10.74
C SER A 3 8.12 -39.30 11.13
N THR A 4 8.05 -39.19 11.26
CA THR A 4 8.01 -38.21 11.65
C THR A 4 8.34 -37.20 11.41
N HIS A 5 8.75 -37.08 11.05
CA HIS A 5 9.16 -35.98 10.78
C HIS A 5 8.59 -35.15 10.12
N ILE A 6 8.20 -35.35 9.85
CA ILE A 6 7.67 -34.60 9.14
C ILE A 6 6.99 -33.71 9.50
N LEU A 7 6.71 -33.69 9.83
CA LEU A 7 6.09 -32.76 10.09
C LEU A 7 6.37 -31.69 10.26
N LEU A 8 6.85 -31.58 10.43
CA LEU A 8 7.13 -30.46 10.60
C LEU A 8 7.09 -29.59 9.88
N ALA A 9 7.38 -29.65 9.43
CA ALA A 9 7.58 -28.84 8.52
C ALA A 9 6.64 -28.02 8.35
N ALA A 10 6.03 -28.33 8.35
CA ALA A 10 5.06 -27.60 8.06
C ALA A 10 5.04 -26.39 8.71
N THR A 11 5.26 -26.40 9.40
CA THR A 11 5.17 -25.40 9.96
C THR A 11 5.59 -24.30 9.50
N LEU A 12 6.20 -24.28 9.14
CA LEU A 12 6.69 -23.23 8.76
C LEU A 12 6.11 -22.49 8.02
N ALA A 13 5.85 -22.72 7.57
CA ALA A 13 5.39 -22.02 6.64
C ALA A 13 4.63 -21.04 7.07
N LEU A 14 4.40 -21.10 7.58
CA LEU A 14 3.76 -20.22 7.81
C LEU A 14 3.96 -19.15 8.09
N ALA A 15 4.29 -19.17 8.45
CA ALA A 15 4.50 -18.18 8.81
C ALA A 15 4.57 -17.27 8.14
N VAL A 16 4.63 -17.24 7.76
CA VAL A 16 4.82 -16.38 7.13
C VAL A 16 4.08 -15.68 6.78
N VAL A 17 3.74 -15.54 6.71
CA VAL A 17 3.15 -14.86 6.28
C VAL A 17 2.71 -13.92 6.55
N SER A 18 2.63 -13.49 6.68
CA SER A 18 2.24 -12.60 6.88
C SER A 18 1.77 -11.84 6.59
N PRO A 19 1.57 -11.42 6.54
CA PRO A 19 1.18 -10.70 6.36
C PRO A 19 0.33 -9.96 6.28
N ALA A 20 -0.13 -9.94 6.49
CA ALA A 20 -1.10 -9.14 6.58
C ALA A 20 -0.83 -7.79 6.29
N GLN A 21 -0.13 -7.58 5.45
CA GLN A 21 0.27 -6.43 5.20
C GLN A 21 -0.55 -5.71 4.38
N ALA A 22 -0.78 -4.58 4.61
CA ALA A 22 -1.57 -3.80 3.85
C ALA A 22 -0.92 -3.44 2.64
N GLY A 23 -0.65 -3.83 1.77
CA GLY A 23 -0.15 -3.44 0.51
C GLY A 23 1.33 -3.18 0.47
N ASP A 24 1.85 -3.01 -0.72
CA ASP A 24 3.24 -2.73 -0.97
C ASP A 24 3.40 -1.26 -1.34
N PRO A 25 3.98 -0.44 -0.49
CA PRO A 25 4.07 0.99 -0.81
C PRO A 25 4.87 1.26 -2.07
N CYS A 26 5.88 0.46 -2.37
CA CYS A 26 6.66 0.69 -3.57
C CYS A 26 5.87 0.41 -4.83
N ALA A 27 5.07 -0.65 -4.84
CA ALA A 27 4.18 -0.93 -5.95
C ALA A 27 3.16 0.19 -6.09
N THR A 28 2.66 0.69 -4.97
CA THR A 28 1.69 1.79 -5.00
C THR A 28 2.30 3.05 -5.56
N VAL A 29 3.55 3.37 -5.20
CA VAL A 29 4.22 4.54 -5.76
C VAL A 29 4.31 4.44 -7.27
N LEU A 30 4.74 3.29 -7.79
CA LEU A 30 4.86 3.12 -9.23
C LEU A 30 3.52 3.24 -9.92
N CYS A 31 2.50 2.59 -9.39
CA CYS A 31 1.18 2.59 -10.00
C CYS A 31 0.52 3.97 -9.92
N MET A 32 0.67 4.65 -8.80
CA MET A 32 0.09 5.99 -8.64
C MET A 32 0.84 7.01 -9.46
N PHE A 33 2.15 6.84 -9.63
CA PHE A 33 2.90 7.74 -10.48
C PHE A 33 2.43 7.62 -11.94
N GLY A 34 2.17 6.39 -12.40
CA GLY A 34 1.60 6.18 -13.72
C GLY A 34 0.25 6.86 -13.86
N LYS A 35 -0.59 6.74 -12.83
CA LYS A 35 -1.88 7.40 -12.84
C LYS A 35 -1.72 8.92 -12.88
N LEU A 36 -0.75 9.45 -12.15
CA LEU A 36 -0.47 10.89 -12.13
C LEU A 36 -0.08 11.38 -13.53
N LYS A 37 0.65 10.56 -14.28
CA LYS A 37 1.09 10.92 -15.63
C LYS A 37 0.06 10.61 -16.71
N GLY A 38 -1.13 10.21 -16.31
CA GLY A 38 -2.23 10.04 -17.26
C GLY A 38 -2.38 8.65 -17.84
N ALA A 39 -1.62 7.68 -17.34
CA ALA A 39 -1.71 6.31 -17.84
C ALA A 39 -2.96 5.58 -17.34
N GLY A 40 -3.66 6.15 -16.40
CA GLY A 40 -4.81 5.49 -15.79
C GLY A 40 -4.37 4.37 -14.87
N VAL A 41 -5.20 3.37 -14.72
CA VAL A 41 -4.87 2.21 -13.89
C VAL A 41 -4.47 1.09 -14.83
N VAL A 42 -3.17 0.83 -14.91
CA VAL A 42 -2.69 -0.19 -15.83
C VAL A 42 -2.86 -1.57 -15.21
N GLU A 43 -2.75 -2.58 -16.05
CA GLU A 43 -2.93 -3.96 -15.61
C GLU A 43 -1.93 -4.29 -14.51
N GLY A 44 -2.40 -4.89 -13.45
CA GLY A 44 -1.58 -5.22 -12.30
C GLY A 44 -1.53 -4.12 -11.26
N CYS A 45 -2.09 -2.95 -11.54
CA CYS A 45 -2.08 -1.84 -10.61
C CYS A 45 -3.38 -1.67 -9.83
N GLU A 46 -4.39 -2.48 -10.09
CA GLU A 46 -5.67 -2.33 -9.41
C GLU A 46 -5.53 -2.45 -7.91
N GLY A 47 -4.79 -3.46 -7.45
CA GLY A 47 -4.57 -3.64 -6.02
C GLY A 47 -3.79 -2.50 -5.39
N PRO A 48 -2.61 -2.16 -5.92
CA PRO A 48 -1.83 -1.06 -5.37
C PRO A 48 -2.57 0.29 -5.38
N VAL A 49 -3.34 0.58 -6.42
CA VAL A 49 -4.12 1.81 -6.46
C VAL A 49 -5.21 1.77 -5.40
N ALA A 50 -5.89 0.61 -5.26
CA ALA A 50 -6.92 0.47 -4.25
C ALA A 50 -6.33 0.61 -2.84
N ASP A 51 -5.14 0.08 -2.62
CA ASP A 51 -4.48 0.21 -1.31
C ASP A 51 -4.31 1.68 -0.94
N TYR A 52 -3.97 2.52 -1.89
CA TYR A 52 -3.80 3.94 -1.65
C TYR A 52 -5.15 4.60 -1.30
N PHE A 53 -6.16 4.37 -2.13
CA PHE A 53 -7.44 5.04 -1.93
C PHE A 53 -8.25 4.45 -0.78
N ASN A 54 -7.92 3.24 -0.32
CA ASN A 54 -8.57 2.68 0.86
C ASN A 54 -8.05 3.28 2.16
N ILE A 55 -6.96 4.04 2.10
CA ILE A 55 -6.50 4.76 3.27
C ILE A 55 -7.44 5.95 3.46
N VAL A 56 -8.33 5.84 4.42
CA VAL A 56 -9.29 6.88 4.75
C VAL A 56 -9.31 7.02 6.26
N LYS A 57 -9.01 8.20 6.75
CA LYS A 57 -8.97 8.45 8.20
C LYS A 57 -10.20 9.22 8.62
N LYS A 58 -10.73 8.82 9.75
CA LYS A 58 -11.94 9.40 10.29
C LYS A 58 -11.71 9.89 11.72
N LYS A 59 -12.48 10.86 12.13
CA LYS A 59 -12.50 11.28 13.51
C LYS A 59 -13.95 11.48 13.89
N LYS A 60 -14.39 10.82 14.95
CA LYS A 60 -15.78 10.90 15.42
C LYS A 60 -16.75 10.54 14.30
N GLY A 61 -16.40 9.53 13.51
CA GLY A 61 -17.27 9.04 12.45
C GLY A 61 -17.23 9.83 11.16
N LYS A 62 -16.47 10.92 11.10
CA LYS A 62 -16.41 11.77 9.91
C LYS A 62 -15.07 11.65 9.24
N ILE A 63 -15.08 11.62 7.92
CA ILE A 63 -13.86 11.56 7.14
C ILE A 63 -13.09 12.87 7.30
N ARG A 64 -11.80 12.74 7.58
CA ARG A 64 -10.92 13.90 7.71
C ARG A 64 -9.93 13.86 6.56
N LEU A 65 -10.09 14.78 5.62
CA LEU A 65 -9.26 14.78 4.41
C LEU A 65 -7.81 15.09 4.71
N ASP A 66 -7.54 15.96 5.65
CA ASP A 66 -6.17 16.29 6.03
C ASP A 66 -5.46 15.07 6.62
N ARG A 67 -6.13 14.34 7.50
CA ARG A 67 -5.55 13.13 8.10
C ARG A 67 -5.40 12.02 7.07
N THR A 68 -6.35 11.92 6.15
CA THR A 68 -6.28 10.96 5.07
C THR A 68 -5.06 11.24 4.19
N ALA A 69 -4.88 12.50 3.80
CA ALA A 69 -3.74 12.87 2.98
C ALA A 69 -2.42 12.59 3.70
N ASN A 70 -2.35 12.88 5.00
CA ASN A 70 -1.13 12.62 5.77
C ASN A 70 -0.83 11.13 5.84
N ALA A 71 -1.86 10.31 6.04
CA ALA A 71 -1.67 8.86 6.10
C ALA A 71 -1.26 8.30 4.76
N ARG A 72 -1.83 8.81 3.68
CA ARG A 72 -1.46 8.39 2.34
C ARG A 72 -0.02 8.77 2.02
N GLN A 73 0.40 9.98 2.44
CA GLN A 73 1.78 10.40 2.25
C GLN A 73 2.74 9.46 3.00
N SER A 74 2.42 9.15 4.24
CA SER A 74 3.24 8.24 5.03
C SER A 74 3.37 6.87 4.40
N PHE A 75 2.27 6.38 3.82
CA PHE A 75 2.30 5.09 3.15
C PHE A 75 3.25 5.12 1.95
N LEU A 76 3.14 6.15 1.11
CA LEU A 76 4.04 6.28 -0.04
C LEU A 76 5.49 6.42 0.41
N ASP A 77 5.71 7.20 1.44
CA ASP A 77 7.08 7.46 1.92
C ASP A 77 7.70 6.26 2.60
N SER A 78 6.92 5.25 2.91
CA SER A 78 7.47 4.04 3.49
C SER A 78 8.16 3.16 2.46
N CYS A 79 8.13 3.53 1.18
CA CYS A 79 8.95 2.88 0.16
C CYS A 79 10.33 3.51 0.17
N PRO A 80 11.38 2.77 0.59
CA PRO A 80 12.71 3.38 0.72
C PRO A 80 13.29 3.88 -0.60
N ALA A 81 12.89 3.25 -1.70
CA ALA A 81 13.43 3.61 -3.01
C ALA A 81 12.70 4.77 -3.66
N ALA A 82 11.62 5.25 -3.07
CA ALA A 82 10.82 6.28 -3.71
C ALA A 82 11.45 7.65 -3.50
N ASP A 83 11.42 8.46 -4.56
CA ASP A 83 11.84 9.83 -4.50
C ASP A 83 10.76 10.63 -3.80
N SER A 84 11.11 11.36 -2.75
CA SER A 84 10.13 12.11 -1.98
C SER A 84 9.44 13.19 -2.80
N ASP A 85 10.09 13.74 -3.80
CA ASP A 85 9.43 14.70 -4.68
C ASP A 85 8.31 14.04 -5.45
N LYS A 86 8.50 12.78 -5.85
CA LYS A 86 7.47 12.04 -6.58
C LYS A 86 6.30 11.67 -5.67
N THR A 87 6.60 11.22 -4.45
CA THR A 87 5.52 10.85 -3.54
C THR A 87 4.69 12.07 -3.15
N LYS A 88 5.34 13.21 -2.99
CA LYS A 88 4.62 14.46 -2.69
C LYS A 88 3.76 14.89 -3.87
N GLU A 89 4.26 14.75 -5.08
CA GLU A 89 3.51 15.11 -6.27
C GLU A 89 2.25 14.25 -6.41
N ILE A 90 2.39 12.95 -6.20
CA ILE A 90 1.26 12.03 -6.21
C ILE A 90 0.23 12.47 -5.17
N ASN A 91 0.68 12.70 -3.96
CA ASN A 91 -0.22 12.97 -2.86
C ASN A 91 -0.84 14.36 -2.95
N LYS A 92 -0.15 15.30 -3.59
CA LYS A 92 -0.73 16.62 -3.81
C LYS A 92 -1.97 16.51 -4.68
N LYS A 93 -1.94 15.63 -5.67
CA LYS A 93 -3.08 15.47 -6.57
C LYS A 93 -4.15 14.56 -5.99
N PHE A 94 -3.78 13.48 -5.34
CA PHE A 94 -4.73 12.44 -4.95
C PHE A 94 -4.94 12.30 -3.45
N GLY A 95 -4.15 12.99 -2.63
CA GLY A 95 -4.16 12.75 -1.20
C GLY A 95 -5.50 12.99 -0.52
N LYS A 96 -6.30 13.90 -1.06
CA LYS A 96 -7.61 14.24 -0.49
C LYS A 96 -8.77 13.77 -1.35
N VAL A 97 -8.50 12.95 -2.35
CA VAL A 97 -9.57 12.41 -3.20
C VAL A 97 -10.20 11.22 -2.49
N ILE A 98 -11.52 11.25 -2.39
CA ILE A 98 -12.26 10.19 -1.69
C ILE A 98 -13.09 9.36 -2.68
#